data_8bb5c34c5e766302d13c39a6d7f48852
#
_entry.id   8bb5c34c5e766302d13c39a6d7f48852
#
_cell.length_a   1.000
_cell.length_b   1.000
_cell.length_c   1.000
_cell.angle_alpha   90.00
_cell.angle_beta   90.00
_cell.angle_gamma   90.00
#
_symmetry.space_group_name_H-M   'P 1'
#
loop_
_entity.id
_entity.type
_entity.pdbx_description
1 polymer ?
#
loop_
_entity_poly.entity_id
_entity_poly.type
_entity_poly.pdbx_seq_one_letter_code
_entity_poly.pdbx_strand_id
1 'polypeptide(L)'
;TGCKAVNRVSTEQGDVVTGYWGDDRIGTFRAIVKGPHIYGGTAYTDKKAVIAGGYVGYKVLLEQVLKFFKTGVAPVSKDETLEIFAFMRASNLSKERGGEMVTLEEAYKQGEKEAKRLLKRCAK
;
A
#
# COMPACT_ATOMS: atom_id res chain seq x y z
N THR A 1 -9.26 3.36 -0.71
CA THR A 1 -9.52 2.13 -1.47
C THR A 1 -9.81 2.42 -2.92
N GLY A 2 -9.82 1.36 -3.78
CA GLY A 2 -10.18 1.46 -5.19
C GLY A 2 -9.01 1.62 -6.15
N CYS A 3 -7.78 1.35 -5.72
CA CYS A 3 -6.62 1.29 -6.61
C CYS A 3 -6.82 0.20 -7.67
N LYS A 4 -6.51 0.50 -8.93
CA LYS A 4 -6.70 -0.42 -10.06
C LYS A 4 -5.39 -1.04 -10.53
N ALA A 5 -4.35 -0.24 -10.60
CA ALA A 5 -3.06 -0.67 -11.11
C ALA A 5 -1.91 0.08 -10.45
N VAL A 6 -0.74 -0.50 -10.53
CA VAL A 6 0.49 0.03 -9.93
C VAL A 6 1.64 -0.18 -10.91
N ASN A 7 2.55 0.79 -11.01
CA ASN A 7 3.87 0.53 -11.57
C ASN A 7 4.96 1.02 -10.62
N ARG A 8 6.15 0.39 -10.72
CA ARG A 8 7.30 0.71 -9.88
C ARG A 8 8.57 0.80 -10.71
N VAL A 9 9.21 1.96 -10.63
CA VAL A 9 10.55 2.18 -11.16
C VAL A 9 11.56 2.11 -10.02
N SER A 10 12.60 1.32 -10.18
CA SER A 10 13.61 1.08 -9.16
C SER A 10 15.00 1.46 -9.68
N THR A 11 15.76 2.14 -8.86
CA THR A 11 17.17 2.50 -9.09
C THR A 11 17.99 2.16 -7.85
N GLU A 12 19.30 2.29 -7.92
CA GLU A 12 20.16 2.16 -6.74
C GLU A 12 19.92 3.22 -5.66
N GLN A 13 19.35 4.37 -6.04
CA GLN A 13 19.07 5.48 -5.14
C GLN A 13 17.75 5.35 -4.41
N GLY A 14 16.80 4.63 -5.01
CA GLY A 14 15.46 4.46 -4.45
C GLY A 14 14.44 3.95 -5.45
N ASP A 15 13.22 3.86 -4.98
CA ASP A 15 12.07 3.40 -5.74
C ASP A 15 11.03 4.51 -5.86
N VAL A 16 10.35 4.58 -7.01
CA VAL A 16 9.12 5.36 -7.18
C VAL A 16 8.01 4.40 -7.56
N VAL A 17 6.95 4.40 -6.78
CA VAL A 17 5.75 3.61 -7.05
C VAL A 17 4.62 4.55 -7.39
N THR A 18 3.92 4.29 -8.48
CA THR A 18 2.73 5.05 -8.88
C THR A 18 1.52 4.14 -8.84
N GLY A 19 0.49 4.55 -8.13
CA GLY A 19 -0.80 3.88 -8.10
C GLY A 19 -1.85 4.68 -8.88
N TYR A 20 -2.75 3.97 -9.54
CA TYR A 20 -3.81 4.52 -10.39
C TYR A 20 -5.17 4.07 -9.87
N TRP A 21 -6.07 5.01 -9.63
CA TRP A 21 -7.43 4.75 -9.15
C TRP A 21 -8.45 4.91 -10.27
N GLY A 22 -9.58 4.25 -10.13
CA GLY A 22 -10.64 4.27 -11.14
C GLY A 22 -11.42 5.58 -11.26
N ASP A 23 -11.12 6.54 -10.39
CA ASP A 23 -11.69 7.89 -10.35
C ASP A 23 -10.66 8.96 -10.76
N ASP A 24 -9.72 8.59 -11.62
CA ASP A 24 -8.64 9.42 -12.16
C ASP A 24 -7.63 9.95 -11.13
N ARG A 25 -7.71 9.50 -9.87
CA ARG A 25 -6.67 9.81 -8.88
C ARG A 25 -5.39 9.05 -9.17
N ILE A 26 -4.28 9.75 -9.02
CA ILE A 26 -2.94 9.18 -9.08
C ILE A 26 -2.23 9.47 -7.76
N GLY A 27 -1.60 8.46 -7.21
CA GLY A 27 -0.76 8.60 -6.02
C GLY A 27 0.65 8.10 -6.29
N THR A 28 1.65 8.80 -5.78
CA THR A 28 3.04 8.40 -5.88
C THR A 28 3.63 8.17 -4.49
N PHE A 29 4.41 7.12 -4.35
CA PHE A 29 5.22 6.85 -3.17
C PHE A 29 6.68 6.79 -3.59
N ARG A 30 7.53 7.52 -2.89
CA ARG A 30 8.98 7.50 -3.10
C ARG A 30 9.68 6.92 -1.88
N ALA A 31 10.40 5.83 -2.06
CA ALA A 31 11.31 5.28 -1.07
C ALA A 31 12.74 5.70 -1.42
N ILE A 32 13.46 6.28 -0.46
CA ILE A 32 14.87 6.65 -0.60
C ILE A 32 15.70 5.53 0.03
N VAL A 33 16.57 4.92 -0.75
CA VAL A 33 17.47 3.85 -0.28
C VAL A 33 18.80 4.40 0.20
N LYS A 34 19.34 5.39 -0.51
CA LYS A 34 20.62 6.04 -0.17
C LYS A 34 20.40 7.52 0.13
N GLY A 35 20.84 7.97 1.29
CA GLY A 35 20.77 9.37 1.73
C GLY A 35 19.74 9.62 2.83
N PRO A 36 19.61 10.87 3.27
CA PRO A 36 18.64 11.24 4.29
C PRO A 36 17.20 11.08 3.76
N HIS A 37 16.34 10.59 4.61
CA HIS A 37 14.93 10.40 4.29
C HIS A 37 14.05 10.93 5.42
N ILE A 38 12.90 11.45 5.05
CA ILE A 38 11.86 11.95 5.93
C ILE A 38 10.53 11.31 5.60
N TYR A 39 9.66 11.21 6.59
CA TYR A 39 8.27 10.87 6.36
C TYR A 39 7.47 12.13 6.05
N GLY A 40 6.59 12.06 5.08
CA GLY A 40 5.69 13.14 4.72
C GLY A 40 5.09 12.94 3.34
N GLY A 41 4.23 13.84 2.96
CA GLY A 41 3.57 13.83 1.66
C GLY A 41 2.84 15.11 1.37
N THR A 42 2.34 15.24 0.17
CA THR A 42 1.45 16.33 -0.23
C THR A 42 0.24 15.74 -0.94
N ALA A 43 -0.95 16.12 -0.50
CA ALA A 43 -2.20 15.81 -1.18
C ALA A 43 -2.67 17.06 -1.96
N TYR A 44 -2.91 16.89 -3.25
CA TYR A 44 -3.47 17.92 -4.11
C TYR A 44 -4.96 17.66 -4.29
N THR A 45 -5.77 18.65 -3.99
CA THR A 45 -7.22 18.61 -4.16
C THR A 45 -7.64 19.72 -5.14
N ASP A 46 -8.89 19.71 -5.53
CA ASP A 46 -9.51 20.78 -6.35
C ASP A 46 -9.44 22.17 -5.72
N LYS A 47 -9.27 22.24 -4.39
CA LYS A 47 -9.31 23.51 -3.64
C LYS A 47 -7.95 23.95 -3.09
N LYS A 48 -7.08 22.99 -2.73
CA LYS A 48 -5.80 23.31 -2.08
C LYS A 48 -4.81 22.17 -2.10
N ALA A 49 -3.54 22.47 -1.94
CA ALA A 49 -2.52 21.51 -1.56
C ALA A 49 -2.46 21.39 -0.03
N VAL A 50 -2.42 20.17 0.48
CA VAL A 50 -2.32 19.87 1.91
C VAL A 50 -1.04 19.11 2.15
N ILE A 51 -0.18 19.63 3.01
CA ILE A 51 1.03 18.93 3.44
C ILE A 51 0.63 17.93 4.53
N ALA A 52 0.82 16.65 4.27
CA ALA A 52 0.70 15.61 5.27
C ALA A 52 1.92 15.65 6.18
N GLY A 53 1.68 15.66 7.49
CA GLY A 53 2.71 15.74 8.52
C GLY A 53 3.63 14.53 8.54
N GLY A 54 4.76 14.69 9.23
CA GLY A 54 5.69 13.62 9.48
C GLY A 54 5.23 12.66 10.57
N TYR A 55 6.12 11.77 10.97
CA TYR A 55 5.86 10.82 12.04
C TYR A 55 5.67 11.51 13.40
N VAL A 56 4.55 11.25 14.04
CA VAL A 56 4.16 11.84 15.34
C VAL A 56 4.23 10.87 16.53
N GLY A 57 4.87 9.73 16.36
CA GLY A 57 4.98 8.68 17.37
C GLY A 57 3.82 7.68 17.36
N TYR A 58 3.82 6.79 18.33
CA TYR A 58 2.85 5.67 18.41
C TYR A 58 1.56 6.00 19.16
N LYS A 59 1.42 7.19 19.73
CA LYS A 59 0.25 7.54 20.56
C LYS A 59 -1.07 7.30 19.83
N VAL A 60 -1.19 7.84 18.61
CA VAL A 60 -2.43 7.71 17.81
C VAL A 60 -2.73 6.25 17.50
N LEU A 61 -1.72 5.44 17.17
CA LEU A 61 -1.89 4.01 16.95
C LEU A 61 -2.41 3.30 18.22
N LEU A 62 -1.79 3.55 19.36
CA LEU A 62 -2.18 2.93 20.62
C LEU A 62 -3.61 3.32 21.04
N GLU A 63 -4.01 4.57 20.81
CA GLU A 63 -5.39 5.01 21.05
C GLU A 63 -6.40 4.20 20.20
N GLN A 64 -6.10 3.94 18.93
CA GLN A 64 -6.96 3.12 18.07
C GLN A 64 -6.96 1.64 18.50
N VAL A 65 -5.83 1.10 18.92
CA VAL A 65 -5.75 -0.26 19.47
C VAL A 65 -6.60 -0.39 20.74
N LEU A 66 -6.49 0.55 21.67
CA LEU A 66 -7.31 0.57 22.89
C LEU A 66 -8.81 0.71 22.58
N LYS A 67 -9.15 1.54 21.59
CA LYS A 67 -10.54 1.67 21.13
C LYS A 67 -11.05 0.35 20.57
N PHE A 68 -10.26 -0.33 19.75
CA PHE A 68 -10.62 -1.65 19.23
C PHE A 68 -10.89 -2.66 20.35
N PHE A 69 -10.01 -2.77 21.35
CA PHE A 69 -10.22 -3.68 22.49
C PHE A 69 -11.48 -3.36 23.31
N LYS A 70 -11.86 -2.09 23.38
CA LYS A 70 -13.07 -1.67 24.10
C LYS A 70 -14.36 -1.91 23.33
N THR A 71 -14.33 -1.78 22.02
CA THR A 71 -15.54 -1.74 21.18
C THR A 71 -15.71 -2.96 20.28
N GLY A 72 -14.66 -3.74 20.05
CA GLY A 72 -14.63 -4.82 19.04
C GLY A 72 -14.66 -4.32 17.59
N VAL A 73 -14.64 -3.00 17.36
CA VAL A 73 -14.71 -2.43 16.02
C VAL A 73 -13.32 -2.11 15.51
N ALA A 74 -12.90 -2.80 14.46
CA ALA A 74 -11.59 -2.58 13.83
C ALA A 74 -11.52 -1.18 13.19
N PRO A 75 -10.44 -0.41 13.43
CA PRO A 75 -10.26 0.94 12.87
C PRO A 75 -9.98 0.92 11.35
N VAL A 76 -9.52 -0.22 10.83
CA VAL A 76 -9.25 -0.44 9.41
C VAL A 76 -10.02 -1.68 8.98
N SER A 77 -10.73 -1.60 7.86
CA SER A 77 -11.50 -2.72 7.34
C SER A 77 -10.59 -3.83 6.78
N LYS A 78 -11.13 -5.05 6.72
CA LYS A 78 -10.45 -6.17 6.07
C LYS A 78 -10.13 -5.86 4.60
N ASP A 79 -11.07 -5.25 3.88
CA ASP A 79 -10.93 -4.97 2.46
C ASP A 79 -9.84 -3.93 2.21
N GLU A 80 -9.77 -2.90 3.06
CA GLU A 80 -8.69 -1.91 3.01
C GLU A 80 -7.33 -2.54 3.29
N THR A 81 -7.25 -3.40 4.29
CA THR A 81 -6.02 -4.14 4.61
C THR A 81 -5.57 -4.99 3.44
N LEU A 82 -6.48 -5.75 2.84
CA LEU A 82 -6.17 -6.59 1.68
C LEU A 82 -5.75 -5.77 0.46
N GLU A 83 -6.37 -4.60 0.24
CA GLU A 83 -5.98 -3.70 -0.85
C GLU A 83 -4.56 -3.16 -0.67
N ILE A 84 -4.17 -2.80 0.57
CA ILE A 84 -2.80 -2.38 0.88
C ILE A 84 -1.81 -3.49 0.54
N PHE A 85 -2.08 -4.74 0.96
CA PHE A 85 -1.23 -5.88 0.61
C PHE A 85 -1.18 -6.16 -0.89
N ALA A 86 -2.31 -6.07 -1.59
CA ALA A 86 -2.37 -6.23 -3.04
C ALA A 86 -1.58 -5.14 -3.77
N PHE A 87 -1.64 -3.89 -3.30
CA PHE A 87 -0.82 -2.79 -3.79
C PHE A 87 0.68 -3.09 -3.65
N MET A 88 1.10 -3.53 -2.47
CA MET A 88 2.49 -3.90 -2.21
C MET A 88 2.94 -5.07 -3.11
N ARG A 89 2.09 -6.10 -3.29
CA ARG A 89 2.41 -7.23 -4.17
C ARG A 89 2.47 -6.81 -5.63
N ALA A 90 1.51 -6.02 -6.12
CA ALA A 90 1.52 -5.47 -7.47
C ALA A 90 2.78 -4.62 -7.74
N SER A 91 3.19 -3.81 -6.75
CA SER A 91 4.43 -3.04 -6.80
C SER A 91 5.67 -3.93 -6.95
N ASN A 92 5.73 -5.05 -6.21
CA ASN A 92 6.85 -5.99 -6.34
C ASN A 92 6.85 -6.71 -7.69
N LEU A 93 5.68 -7.14 -8.18
CA LEU A 93 5.56 -7.73 -9.51
C LEU A 93 5.98 -6.76 -10.61
N SER A 94 5.60 -5.49 -10.49
CA SER A 94 6.03 -4.45 -11.41
C SER A 94 7.55 -4.30 -11.43
N LYS A 95 8.20 -4.30 -10.26
CA LYS A 95 9.66 -4.28 -10.16
C LYS A 95 10.29 -5.49 -10.85
N GLU A 96 9.78 -6.70 -10.59
CA GLU A 96 10.23 -7.95 -11.19
C GLU A 96 10.14 -7.93 -12.73
N ARG A 97 9.21 -7.14 -13.28
CA ARG A 97 8.94 -6.97 -14.72
C ARG A 97 9.55 -5.70 -15.32
N GLY A 98 10.50 -5.08 -14.65
CA GLY A 98 11.18 -3.90 -15.18
C GLY A 98 10.34 -2.62 -15.21
N GLY A 99 9.30 -2.52 -14.39
CA GLY A 99 8.45 -1.34 -14.26
C GLY A 99 7.11 -1.42 -15.03
N GLU A 100 6.77 -2.58 -15.58
CA GLU A 100 5.46 -2.78 -16.22
C GLU A 100 4.32 -2.52 -15.25
N MET A 101 3.20 -2.03 -15.78
CA MET A 101 1.98 -1.82 -15.01
C MET A 101 1.35 -3.17 -14.63
N VAL A 102 1.04 -3.32 -13.35
CA VAL A 102 0.40 -4.53 -12.80
C VAL A 102 -0.92 -4.15 -12.14
N THR A 103 -1.99 -4.89 -12.42
CA THR A 103 -3.30 -4.66 -11.81
C THR A 103 -3.37 -5.26 -10.41
N LEU A 104 -4.17 -4.65 -9.52
CA LEU A 104 -4.44 -5.23 -8.21
C LEU A 104 -5.20 -6.55 -8.34
N GLU A 105 -6.05 -6.69 -9.35
CA GLU A 105 -6.76 -7.96 -9.61
C GLU A 105 -5.79 -9.11 -9.85
N GLU A 106 -4.71 -8.88 -10.60
CA GLU A 106 -3.67 -9.89 -10.79
C GLU A 106 -2.98 -10.25 -9.47
N ALA A 107 -2.64 -9.24 -8.65
CA ALA A 107 -2.03 -9.47 -7.35
C ALA A 107 -2.94 -10.26 -6.41
N TYR A 108 -4.24 -9.97 -6.39
CA TYR A 108 -5.24 -10.75 -5.64
C TYR A 108 -5.31 -12.20 -6.10
N LYS A 109 -5.41 -12.45 -7.41
CA LYS A 109 -5.46 -13.82 -7.97
C LYS A 109 -4.22 -14.64 -7.60
N GLN A 110 -3.04 -14.03 -7.64
CA GLN A 110 -1.80 -14.69 -7.21
C GLN A 110 -1.82 -14.99 -5.71
N GLY A 111 -2.22 -14.03 -4.87
CA GLY A 111 -2.33 -14.20 -3.42
C GLY A 111 -3.30 -15.32 -3.03
N GLU A 112 -4.46 -15.39 -3.65
CA GLU A 112 -5.44 -16.46 -3.42
C GLU A 112 -4.89 -17.84 -3.80
N LYS A 113 -4.21 -17.95 -4.93
CA LYS A 113 -3.58 -19.21 -5.38
C LYS A 113 -2.53 -19.67 -4.37
N GLU A 114 -1.72 -18.75 -3.88
CA GLU A 114 -0.68 -19.05 -2.89
C GLU A 114 -1.27 -19.43 -1.53
N ALA A 115 -2.28 -18.71 -1.06
CA ALA A 115 -2.98 -19.04 0.18
C ALA A 115 -3.61 -20.44 0.13
N LYS A 116 -4.29 -20.79 -0.97
CA LYS A 116 -4.84 -22.14 -1.17
C LYS A 116 -3.76 -23.23 -1.13
N ARG A 117 -2.57 -22.95 -1.67
CA ARG A 117 -1.42 -23.87 -1.64
C ARG A 117 -0.89 -24.06 -0.21
N LEU A 118 -0.74 -22.96 0.53
CA LEU A 118 -0.26 -22.99 1.91
C LEU A 118 -1.24 -23.73 2.83
N LEU A 119 -2.54 -23.45 2.74
CA LEU A 119 -3.56 -24.12 3.54
C LEU A 119 -3.56 -25.65 3.32
N LYS A 120 -3.37 -26.12 2.08
CA LYS A 120 -3.24 -27.55 1.79
C LYS A 120 -2.00 -28.19 2.43
N ARG A 121 -0.94 -27.42 2.66
CA ARG A 121 0.28 -27.91 3.33
C ARG A 121 0.12 -27.96 4.84
N CYS A 122 -0.63 -27.02 5.43
CA CYS A 122 -0.89 -26.99 6.88
C CYS A 122 -1.95 -28.01 7.33
N ALA A 123 -2.78 -28.51 6.40
CA ALA A 123 -3.81 -29.52 6.68
C ALA A 123 -3.30 -30.97 6.61
N LYS A 124 -2.01 -31.19 6.39
CA LYS A 124 -1.31 -32.45 6.48
C LYS A 124 -0.49 -32.56 7.77
#